data_541587d2a8cb640d2626a0f2e01b1dda
#
_entry.id   541587d2a8cb640d2626a0f2e01b1dda
#
_cell.length_a   1.000
_cell.length_b   1.000
_cell.length_c   1.000
_cell.angle_alpha   90.00
_cell.angle_beta   90.00
_cell.angle_gamma   90.00
#
_symmetry.space_group_name_H-M   'P 1'
#
loop_
_entity.id
_entity.type
_entity.pdbx_description
1 polymer ?
#
loop_
_entity_poly.entity_id
_entity_poly.type
_entity_poly.pdbx_seq_one_letter_code
_entity_poly.pdbx_strand_id
1 'polypeptide(L)'
;MKIAFHGAARCVTGSKHLLTLKNNRKILLDCGMFQGMGRDTDALNRNFGFDAMEVNIVVLSHAHIDHCGLLPKLVKEGYSGKIYCTPATKELTGVLLEDSAEIQEDDVKYENKKRAAQGLPYLQPIYTAEDALETKKYFTEIDYNKWVSRSEEHTSELQSL
;
A
#
# COMPACT_ATOMS: atom_id res chain seq x y z
N MET A 1 -4.61 -1.01 22.48
CA MET A 1 -4.76 -0.90 21.02
C MET A 1 -4.93 0.57 20.68
N LYS A 2 -4.24 1.04 19.63
CA LYS A 2 -4.38 2.40 19.08
C LYS A 2 -4.65 2.27 17.58
N ILE A 3 -5.38 3.22 17.00
CA ILE A 3 -5.55 3.35 15.55
C ILE A 3 -5.09 4.74 15.12
N ALA A 4 -4.29 4.81 14.06
CA ALA A 4 -3.86 6.03 13.40
C ALA A 4 -4.41 6.06 11.97
N PHE A 5 -4.98 7.18 11.57
CA PHE A 5 -5.56 7.39 10.25
C PHE A 5 -4.57 8.19 9.40
N HIS A 6 -3.97 7.56 8.40
CA HIS A 6 -2.99 8.18 7.49
C HIS A 6 -3.59 8.52 6.12
N GLY A 7 -4.90 8.37 5.96
CA GLY A 7 -5.71 8.71 4.79
C GLY A 7 -7.14 8.27 4.99
N ALA A 8 -8.02 8.61 4.04
CA ALA A 8 -9.47 8.39 4.11
C ALA A 8 -10.10 8.89 5.44
N ALA A 9 -9.53 9.96 5.98
CA ALA A 9 -10.05 10.64 7.16
C ALA A 9 -10.29 12.11 6.80
N ARG A 10 -11.54 12.53 6.77
CA ARG A 10 -12.01 13.80 6.21
C ARG A 10 -11.73 13.99 4.71
N CYS A 11 -11.37 12.92 4.01
CA CYS A 11 -11.21 12.82 2.56
C CYS A 11 -11.64 11.39 2.14
N VAL A 12 -11.93 11.21 0.85
CA VAL A 12 -12.50 9.95 0.36
C VAL A 12 -11.42 8.92 0.04
N THR A 13 -10.26 9.34 -0.49
CA THR A 13 -9.24 8.45 -1.04
C THR A 13 -8.02 8.30 -0.13
N GLY A 14 -7.14 7.37 -0.49
CA GLY A 14 -5.88 7.14 0.20
C GLY A 14 -6.01 6.33 1.50
N SER A 15 -6.91 5.34 1.53
CA SER A 15 -7.19 4.53 2.72
C SER A 15 -5.93 3.88 3.30
N LYS A 16 -5.55 4.31 4.50
CA LYS A 16 -4.44 3.77 5.29
C LYS A 16 -4.75 3.93 6.77
N HIS A 17 -5.06 2.83 7.45
CA HIS A 17 -5.36 2.85 8.88
C HIS A 17 -4.39 1.91 9.62
N LEU A 18 -3.53 2.47 10.44
CA LEU A 18 -2.50 1.72 11.16
C LEU A 18 -2.97 1.39 12.59
N LEU A 19 -3.19 0.10 12.84
CA LEU A 19 -3.51 -0.42 14.16
C LEU A 19 -2.21 -0.80 14.89
N THR A 20 -2.02 -0.29 16.10
CA THR A 20 -0.97 -0.76 17.00
C THR A 20 -1.60 -1.57 18.13
N LEU A 21 -1.27 -2.85 18.21
CA LEU A 21 -1.75 -3.77 19.23
C LEU A 21 -1.03 -3.56 20.58
N LYS A 22 -1.52 -4.21 21.65
CA LYS A 22 -0.91 -4.12 23.00
C LYS A 22 0.54 -4.61 23.03
N ASN A 23 0.89 -5.59 22.19
CA ASN A 23 2.24 -6.14 22.03
C ASN A 23 3.11 -5.36 21.01
N ASN A 24 2.74 -4.12 20.71
CA ASN A 24 3.39 -3.23 19.74
C ASN A 24 3.39 -3.71 18.28
N ARG A 25 2.69 -4.81 17.95
CA ARG A 25 2.53 -5.22 16.56
C ARG A 25 1.66 -4.23 15.80
N LYS A 26 2.03 -3.96 14.56
CA LYS A 26 1.36 -3.00 13.67
C LYS A 26 0.68 -3.74 12.52
N ILE A 27 -0.63 -3.50 12.38
CA ILE A 27 -1.45 -4.01 11.27
C ILE A 27 -1.92 -2.82 10.47
N LEU A 28 -1.61 -2.81 9.18
CA LEU A 28 -2.08 -1.80 8.25
C LEU A 28 -3.34 -2.32 7.55
N LEU A 29 -4.44 -1.60 7.70
CA LEU A 29 -5.67 -1.83 6.95
C LEU A 29 -5.66 -0.93 5.72
N ASP A 30 -5.57 -1.53 4.55
CA ASP A 30 -5.36 -0.93 3.24
C ASP A 30 -4.04 -0.12 3.13
N CYS A 31 -3.60 0.11 1.92
CA CYS A 31 -2.44 0.95 1.59
C CYS A 31 -2.72 1.70 0.30
N GLY A 32 -3.65 2.62 0.36
CA GLY A 32 -4.23 3.27 -0.81
C GLY A 32 -3.54 4.54 -1.23
N MET A 33 -3.70 4.86 -2.51
CA MET A 33 -3.23 6.08 -3.13
C MET A 33 -4.24 7.22 -2.96
N PHE A 34 -3.77 8.41 -2.61
CA PHE A 34 -4.61 9.62 -2.67
C PHE A 34 -4.87 9.99 -4.13
N GLN A 35 -6.11 10.39 -4.41
CA GLN A 35 -6.56 10.86 -5.71
C GLN A 35 -7.35 12.15 -5.54
N GLY A 36 -7.26 13.05 -6.52
CA GLY A 36 -8.09 14.27 -6.55
C GLY A 36 -7.73 15.33 -5.52
N MET A 37 -6.55 15.27 -4.88
CA MET A 37 -6.09 16.27 -3.90
C MET A 37 -5.38 17.46 -4.56
N GLY A 38 -5.53 17.64 -5.88
CA GLY A 38 -4.89 18.71 -6.60
C GLY A 38 -3.37 18.66 -6.52
N ARG A 39 -2.73 19.78 -6.17
CA ARG A 39 -1.26 19.91 -6.10
C ARG A 39 -0.63 19.07 -4.99
N ASP A 40 -1.40 18.68 -3.98
CA ASP A 40 -0.90 17.95 -2.82
C ASP A 40 -0.86 16.42 -3.06
N THR A 41 -1.48 15.94 -4.13
CA THR A 41 -1.63 14.51 -4.41
C THR A 41 -0.27 13.78 -4.43
N ASP A 42 0.72 14.33 -5.13
CA ASP A 42 2.05 13.70 -5.24
C ASP A 42 2.76 13.66 -3.87
N ALA A 43 2.79 14.76 -3.15
CA ALA A 43 3.42 14.84 -1.83
C ALA A 43 2.78 13.89 -0.81
N LEU A 44 1.44 13.76 -0.83
CA LEU A 44 0.70 12.84 0.04
C LEU A 44 0.99 11.37 -0.30
N ASN A 45 1.17 11.05 -1.58
CA ASN A 45 1.48 9.68 -2.01
C ASN A 45 2.94 9.31 -1.77
N ARG A 46 3.85 10.28 -1.69
CA ARG A 46 5.26 10.05 -1.39
C ARG A 46 5.54 9.87 0.11
N ASN A 47 4.62 10.22 0.99
CA ASN A 47 4.83 10.13 2.44
C ASN A 47 3.70 9.35 3.11
N PHE A 48 4.06 8.23 3.74
CA PHE A 48 3.09 7.42 4.50
C PHE A 48 2.70 8.05 5.84
N GLY A 49 3.60 8.85 6.47
CA GLY A 49 3.45 9.31 7.84
C GLY A 49 3.70 8.22 8.89
N PHE A 50 4.22 7.06 8.49
CA PHE A 50 4.69 5.96 9.33
C PHE A 50 5.85 5.23 8.64
N ASP A 51 6.61 4.43 9.41
CA ASP A 51 7.69 3.61 8.89
C ASP A 51 7.15 2.28 8.33
N ALA A 52 7.43 2.02 7.04
CA ALA A 52 7.01 0.81 6.35
C ALA A 52 7.61 -0.47 6.97
N MET A 53 8.84 -0.39 7.49
CA MET A 53 9.52 -1.53 8.12
C MET A 53 8.90 -1.95 9.45
N GLU A 54 8.15 -1.06 10.11
CA GLU A 54 7.47 -1.37 11.37
C GLU A 54 6.12 -2.08 11.16
N VAL A 55 5.60 -2.11 9.92
CA VAL A 55 4.34 -2.78 9.60
C VAL A 55 4.55 -4.29 9.56
N ASN A 56 3.83 -5.03 10.39
CA ASN A 56 3.97 -6.49 10.47
C ASN A 56 3.04 -7.22 9.50
N ILE A 57 1.84 -6.68 9.27
CA ILE A 57 0.80 -7.29 8.45
C ILE A 57 0.05 -6.19 7.70
N VAL A 58 -0.30 -6.46 6.45
CA VAL A 58 -1.31 -5.70 5.71
C VAL A 58 -2.56 -6.56 5.53
N VAL A 59 -3.73 -5.97 5.74
CA VAL A 59 -5.02 -6.56 5.37
C VAL A 59 -5.63 -5.66 4.31
N LEU A 60 -5.76 -6.19 3.10
CA LEU A 60 -6.33 -5.47 1.97
C LEU A 60 -7.81 -5.81 1.81
N SER A 61 -8.64 -4.78 1.89
CA SER A 61 -10.10 -4.93 1.81
C SER A 61 -10.59 -5.27 0.40
N HIS A 62 -10.11 -4.56 -0.60
CA HIS A 62 -10.47 -4.75 -2.00
C HIS A 62 -9.47 -4.05 -2.95
N ALA A 63 -9.62 -4.27 -4.26
CA ALA A 63 -8.64 -3.91 -5.27
C ALA A 63 -8.78 -2.50 -5.87
N HIS A 64 -9.49 -1.56 -5.25
CA HIS A 64 -9.48 -0.18 -5.73
C HIS A 64 -8.15 0.51 -5.43
N ILE A 65 -7.71 1.38 -6.33
CA ILE A 65 -6.39 2.01 -6.25
C ILE A 65 -6.21 2.90 -5.02
N ASP A 66 -7.28 3.49 -4.52
CA ASP A 66 -7.31 4.26 -3.28
C ASP A 66 -7.31 3.38 -2.01
N HIS A 67 -7.26 2.05 -2.17
CA HIS A 67 -7.08 1.05 -1.10
C HIS A 67 -5.81 0.22 -1.27
N CYS A 68 -5.32 -0.01 -2.49
CA CYS A 68 -4.15 -0.86 -2.76
C CYS A 68 -2.97 -0.13 -3.43
N GLY A 69 -3.18 1.06 -3.97
CA GLY A 69 -2.28 1.70 -4.92
C GLY A 69 -0.88 2.06 -4.42
N LEU A 70 -0.63 2.06 -3.11
CA LEU A 70 0.71 2.30 -2.55
C LEU A 70 1.37 1.04 -1.98
N LEU A 71 0.82 -0.16 -2.22
CA LEU A 71 1.45 -1.41 -1.80
C LEU A 71 2.86 -1.59 -2.40
N PRO A 72 3.14 -1.27 -3.69
CA PRO A 72 4.49 -1.38 -4.22
C PRO A 72 5.48 -0.43 -3.55
N LYS A 73 5.05 0.78 -3.24
CA LYS A 73 5.86 1.72 -2.47
C LYS A 73 6.15 1.20 -1.07
N LEU A 74 5.18 0.57 -0.41
CA LEU A 74 5.34 0.00 0.93
C LEU A 74 6.42 -1.09 0.92
N VAL A 75 6.39 -2.00 -0.06
CA VAL A 75 7.40 -3.05 -0.25
C VAL A 75 8.77 -2.44 -0.56
N LYS A 76 8.83 -1.48 -1.48
CA LYS A 76 10.05 -0.74 -1.83
C LYS A 76 10.70 -0.06 -0.63
N GLU A 77 9.92 0.43 0.32
CA GLU A 77 10.39 1.06 1.56
C GLU A 77 10.70 0.06 2.70
N GLY A 78 10.75 -1.24 2.40
CA GLY A 78 11.26 -2.27 3.30
C GLY A 78 10.21 -3.10 4.04
N TYR A 79 8.94 -2.99 3.67
CA TYR A 79 7.92 -3.92 4.19
C TYR A 79 8.26 -5.36 3.79
N SER A 80 8.23 -6.27 4.75
CA SER A 80 8.58 -7.69 4.55
C SER A 80 7.51 -8.66 5.08
N GLY A 81 6.37 -8.15 5.53
CA GLY A 81 5.26 -8.95 6.05
C GLY A 81 4.38 -9.54 4.94
N LYS A 82 3.25 -10.13 5.32
CA LYS A 82 2.26 -10.68 4.39
C LYS A 82 1.13 -9.70 4.14
N ILE A 83 0.63 -9.68 2.90
CA ILE A 83 -0.55 -8.92 2.48
C ILE A 83 -1.71 -9.91 2.35
N TYR A 84 -2.63 -9.87 3.30
CA TYR A 84 -3.79 -10.76 3.32
C TYR A 84 -4.95 -10.16 2.53
N CYS A 85 -5.52 -10.93 1.61
CA CYS A 85 -6.71 -10.55 0.84
C CYS A 85 -7.42 -11.79 0.28
N THR A 86 -8.61 -11.60 -0.29
CA THR A 86 -9.30 -12.69 -1.00
C THR A 86 -8.61 -13.00 -2.34
N PRO A 87 -8.78 -14.23 -2.90
CA PRO A 87 -8.19 -14.59 -4.20
C PRO A 87 -8.53 -13.59 -5.31
N ALA A 88 -9.78 -13.20 -5.45
CA ALA A 88 -10.21 -12.24 -6.47
C ALA A 88 -9.57 -10.86 -6.27
N THR A 89 -9.43 -10.40 -5.04
CA THR A 89 -8.73 -9.14 -4.72
C THR A 89 -7.26 -9.22 -5.12
N LYS A 90 -6.58 -10.34 -4.84
CA LYS A 90 -5.18 -10.54 -5.21
C LYS A 90 -4.97 -10.44 -6.73
N GLU A 91 -5.78 -11.18 -7.50
CA GLU A 91 -5.66 -11.20 -8.97
C GLU A 91 -5.87 -9.81 -9.56
N LEU A 92 -6.97 -9.15 -9.18
CA LEU A 92 -7.29 -7.82 -9.69
C LEU A 92 -6.27 -6.76 -9.25
N THR A 93 -5.83 -6.80 -7.99
CA THR A 93 -4.80 -5.88 -7.49
C THR A 93 -3.50 -6.05 -8.27
N GLY A 94 -3.09 -7.28 -8.57
CA GLY A 94 -1.89 -7.53 -9.35
C GLY A 94 -1.89 -6.83 -10.71
N VAL A 95 -3.01 -6.87 -11.42
CA VAL A 95 -3.18 -6.20 -12.72
C VAL A 95 -3.18 -4.67 -12.55
N LEU A 96 -3.96 -4.16 -11.58
CA LEU A 96 -4.09 -2.71 -11.35
C LEU A 96 -2.78 -2.05 -10.92
N LEU A 97 -1.95 -2.73 -10.13
CA LEU A 97 -0.67 -2.19 -9.69
C LEU A 97 0.35 -2.09 -10.84
N GLU A 98 0.37 -3.06 -11.75
CA GLU A 98 1.21 -3.01 -12.95
C GLU A 98 0.77 -1.87 -13.88
N ASP A 99 -0.51 -1.80 -14.20
CA ASP A 99 -1.08 -0.72 -15.03
C ASP A 99 -0.80 0.66 -14.41
N SER A 100 -1.01 0.82 -13.11
CA SER A 100 -0.71 2.07 -12.40
C SER A 100 0.78 2.43 -12.46
N ALA A 101 1.69 1.45 -12.40
CA ALA A 101 3.12 1.68 -12.52
C ALA A 101 3.50 2.16 -13.92
N GLU A 102 2.99 1.52 -14.96
CA GLU A 102 3.23 1.91 -16.36
C GLU A 102 2.74 3.34 -16.64
N ILE A 103 1.53 3.69 -16.16
CA ILE A 103 1.01 5.05 -16.29
C ILE A 103 1.94 6.05 -15.60
N GLN A 104 2.38 5.80 -14.36
CA GLN A 104 3.29 6.68 -13.63
C GLN A 104 4.64 6.84 -14.34
N GLU A 105 5.20 5.76 -14.87
CA GLU A 105 6.46 5.81 -15.62
C GLU A 105 6.33 6.65 -16.90
N ASP A 106 5.23 6.52 -17.63
CA ASP A 106 5.00 7.28 -18.86
C ASP A 106 4.72 8.77 -18.55
N ASP A 107 3.97 9.08 -17.53
CA ASP A 107 3.75 10.45 -17.07
C ASP A 107 5.07 11.12 -16.66
N VAL A 108 5.91 10.42 -15.92
CA VAL A 108 7.24 10.91 -15.52
C VAL A 108 8.15 11.10 -16.72
N LYS A 109 8.17 10.18 -17.70
CA LYS A 109 8.94 10.34 -18.95
C LYS A 109 8.51 11.59 -19.72
N TYR A 110 7.20 11.81 -19.84
CA TYR A 110 6.66 13.00 -20.50
C TYR A 110 7.03 14.29 -19.79
N GLU A 111 6.86 14.34 -18.48
CA GLU A 111 7.19 15.51 -17.69
C GLU A 111 8.69 15.80 -17.67
N ASN A 112 9.54 14.76 -17.63
CA ASN A 112 11.00 14.90 -17.65
C ASN A 112 11.51 15.47 -18.98
N LYS A 113 10.84 15.25 -20.11
CA LYS A 113 11.19 15.91 -21.38
C LYS A 113 11.03 17.43 -21.29
N LYS A 114 9.96 17.90 -20.64
CA LYS A 114 9.73 19.33 -20.43
C LYS A 114 10.74 19.92 -19.41
N ARG A 115 11.01 19.18 -18.34
CA ARG A 115 11.95 19.59 -17.29
C ARG A 115 13.40 19.69 -17.82
N ALA A 116 13.80 18.77 -18.69
CA ALA A 116 15.10 18.84 -19.34
C ALA A 116 15.30 20.14 -20.15
N ALA A 117 14.27 20.56 -20.88
CA ALA A 117 14.32 21.82 -21.64
C ALA A 117 14.40 23.09 -20.74
N GLN A 118 14.03 22.96 -19.45
CA GLN A 118 14.08 24.02 -18.46
C GLN A 118 15.27 23.93 -17.49
N GLY A 119 16.13 22.91 -17.66
CA GLY A 119 17.27 22.67 -16.74
C GLY A 119 16.86 22.24 -15.33
N LEU A 120 15.64 21.69 -15.18
CA LEU A 120 15.13 21.25 -13.87
C LEU A 120 15.52 19.79 -13.59
N PRO A 121 15.63 19.39 -12.31
CA PRO A 121 15.90 18.00 -11.91
C PRO A 121 14.82 17.04 -12.40
N TYR A 122 15.22 15.81 -12.75
CA TYR A 122 14.28 14.78 -13.17
C TYR A 122 13.42 14.27 -12.02
N LEU A 123 12.16 14.00 -12.32
CA LEU A 123 11.23 13.32 -11.43
C LEU A 123 11.43 11.81 -11.51
N GLN A 124 11.06 11.13 -10.45
CA GLN A 124 10.99 9.66 -10.38
C GLN A 124 9.54 9.23 -10.11
N PRO A 125 9.09 8.10 -10.67
CA PRO A 125 7.79 7.54 -10.32
C PRO A 125 7.78 7.18 -8.82
N ILE A 126 6.61 7.09 -8.22
CA ILE A 126 6.45 6.65 -6.81
C ILE A 126 6.97 5.22 -6.68
N TYR A 127 6.63 4.37 -7.66
CA TYR A 127 7.15 3.02 -7.82
C TYR A 127 7.16 2.65 -9.31
N THR A 128 7.91 1.62 -9.64
CA THR A 128 8.08 1.10 -11.01
C THR A 128 7.26 -0.17 -11.25
N ALA A 129 7.18 -0.61 -12.51
CA ALA A 129 6.58 -1.89 -12.86
C ALA A 129 7.29 -3.07 -12.16
N GLU A 130 8.62 -2.99 -11.96
CA GLU A 130 9.38 -3.98 -11.21
C GLU A 130 8.97 -4.04 -9.74
N ASP A 131 8.77 -2.87 -9.09
CA ASP A 131 8.28 -2.77 -7.71
C ASP A 131 6.86 -3.40 -7.59
N ALA A 132 6.00 -3.20 -8.60
CA ALA A 132 4.66 -3.79 -8.64
C ALA A 132 4.71 -5.32 -8.77
N LEU A 133 5.57 -5.85 -9.63
CA LEU A 133 5.79 -7.29 -9.79
C LEU A 133 6.34 -7.93 -8.50
N GLU A 134 7.33 -7.28 -7.85
CA GLU A 134 7.89 -7.75 -6.59
C GLU A 134 6.81 -7.86 -5.51
N THR A 135 5.89 -6.89 -5.46
CA THR A 135 4.80 -6.86 -4.48
C THR A 135 3.91 -8.10 -4.53
N LYS A 136 3.75 -8.73 -5.70
CA LYS A 136 2.92 -9.94 -5.86
C LYS A 136 3.36 -11.10 -4.97
N LYS A 137 4.64 -11.19 -4.62
CA LYS A 137 5.20 -12.25 -3.77
C LYS A 137 4.73 -12.18 -2.32
N TYR A 138 4.24 -11.03 -1.88
CA TYR A 138 3.81 -10.79 -0.49
C TYR A 138 2.35 -11.14 -0.25
N PHE A 139 1.55 -11.34 -1.31
CA PHE A 139 0.14 -11.67 -1.17
C PHE A 139 -0.08 -13.07 -0.61
N THR A 140 -0.98 -13.15 0.35
CA THR A 140 -1.46 -14.41 0.94
C THR A 140 -2.98 -14.44 0.87
N GLU A 141 -3.51 -15.44 0.20
CA GLU A 141 -4.96 -15.61 0.00
C GLU A 141 -5.62 -16.10 1.28
N ILE A 142 -6.78 -15.52 1.59
CA ILE A 142 -7.67 -15.95 2.64
C ILE A 142 -9.08 -16.13 2.07
N ASP A 143 -9.71 -17.27 2.39
CA ASP A 143 -11.08 -17.52 2.00
C ASP A 143 -12.08 -16.80 2.92
N TYR A 144 -13.28 -16.56 2.41
CA TYR A 144 -14.40 -16.06 3.21
C TYR A 144 -14.75 -17.03 4.35
N ASN A 145 -15.14 -16.50 5.48
CA ASN A 145 -15.60 -17.26 6.65
C ASN A 145 -14.57 -18.26 7.22
N LYS A 146 -13.28 -18.04 6.94
CA LYS A 146 -12.19 -18.82 7.54
C LYS A 146 -11.37 -17.93 8.47
N TRP A 147 -11.06 -18.49 9.64
CA TRP A 147 -10.11 -17.89 10.56
C TRP A 147 -8.70 -18.14 10.05
N VAL A 148 -7.89 -17.11 9.98
CA VAL A 148 -6.46 -17.24 9.70
C VAL A 148 -5.72 -17.27 11.02
N SER A 149 -5.26 -18.46 11.40
CA SER A 149 -4.35 -18.61 12.53
C SER A 149 -2.94 -18.27 12.09
N ARG A 150 -2.29 -17.35 12.76
CA ARG A 150 -0.88 -17.08 12.58
C ARG A 150 -0.08 -18.12 13.34
N SER A 151 0.18 -19.25 12.71
CA SER A 151 1.10 -20.25 13.24
C SER A 151 2.53 -19.71 13.10
N GLU A 152 3.05 -19.11 14.13
CA GLU A 152 4.47 -19.24 14.51
C GLU A 152 4.83 -18.61 15.84
N GLU A 153 3.92 -17.92 16.57
CA GLU A 153 4.16 -17.62 17.99
C GLU A 153 2.84 -17.25 18.72
N HIS A 154 2.44 -18.10 19.64
CA HIS A 154 1.42 -17.90 20.69
C HIS A 154 -0.03 -17.61 20.29
N THR A 155 -0.79 -18.70 20.19
CA THR A 155 -2.23 -18.81 19.91
C THR A 155 -3.18 -18.34 21.04
N SER A 156 -2.80 -17.52 21.99
CA SER A 156 -3.66 -17.30 23.18
C SER A 156 -4.41 -15.96 23.24
N GLU A 157 -4.17 -15.01 22.33
CA GLU A 157 -4.77 -13.66 22.49
C GLU A 157 -5.80 -13.24 21.43
N LEU A 158 -6.07 -14.02 20.39
CA LEU A 158 -7.09 -13.71 19.39
C LEU A 158 -8.43 -14.45 19.60
N GLN A 159 -8.57 -15.23 20.68
CA GLN A 159 -9.81 -15.91 21.02
C GLN A 159 -10.77 -15.07 21.89
N SER A 160 -10.46 -13.82 22.16
CA SER A 160 -11.26 -12.97 23.05
C SER A 160 -11.67 -11.62 22.42
N LEU A 161 -12.03 -11.61 21.11
CA LEU A 161 -12.75 -10.49 20.52
C LEU A 161 -14.04 -10.97 19.87
#